data_c26519fa5ed4b3739191acc8935cc6d4
#
_entry.id   c26519fa5ed4b3739191acc8935cc6d4
#
_cell.length_a   1.000
_cell.length_b   1.000
_cell.length_c   1.000
_cell.angle_alpha   90.00
_cell.angle_beta   90.00
_cell.angle_gamma   90.00
#
_symmetry.space_group_name_H-M   'P 1'
#
loop_
_entity.id
_entity.type
_entity.pdbx_description
1 polymer ?
#
loop_
_entity_poly.entity_id
_entity_poly.type
_entity_poly.pdbx_seq_one_letter_code
_entity_poly.pdbx_strand_id
1 'polypeptide(L)'
;MSHKTLTFLLLLSISLTSCAKPKQETGLLWKISGNKLEQPSYLFGTHHLVPLSFLDSIAGLDQAFMATEQTIGELDMNNLGELQMELMMESLMPEGESYDDLMNEDDRNLLDETLKEYVGVGLNQFGQMKPAMLNTLLSVMMYKKMYPSDEEGLSMDEYFQKEARDRYRQTLGLESVQDQIDVLFGSQPIERQAESLICTIKNMDYGKKQMDRLMTAYYAQDLTAMAELYEEDDPNNPCPSTEDEKDELNKNRNEKWMEKLPEMMSKKPSFIAVGCLHLVGDDGLINRLRKEGYKVEAVDN
;
A
#
# COMPACT_ATOMS: atom_id res chain seq x y z
N MET A 1 -56.14 -0.15 62.29
CA MET A 1 -54.89 0.48 61.78
C MET A 1 -54.33 -0.44 60.71
N SER A 2 -54.46 -0.02 59.46
CA SER A 2 -54.12 -0.84 58.28
C SER A 2 -52.80 -0.31 57.71
N HIS A 3 -51.76 -1.14 57.68
CA HIS A 3 -50.49 -0.84 57.00
C HIS A 3 -50.62 -1.24 55.53
N LYS A 4 -50.59 -0.26 54.64
CA LYS A 4 -50.43 -0.44 53.18
C LYS A 4 -48.94 -0.46 52.87
N THR A 5 -48.45 -1.65 52.53
CA THR A 5 -47.10 -1.87 51.98
C THR A 5 -47.11 -1.48 50.48
N LEU A 6 -46.34 -0.47 50.14
CA LEU A 6 -46.16 0.01 48.75
C LEU A 6 -44.96 -0.73 48.15
N THR A 7 -45.22 -1.65 47.26
CA THR A 7 -44.16 -2.36 46.50
C THR A 7 -43.71 -1.54 45.34
N PHE A 8 -42.45 -1.10 45.35
CA PHE A 8 -41.80 -0.32 44.25
C PHE A 8 -41.21 -1.32 43.24
N LEU A 9 -41.86 -1.47 42.11
CA LEU A 9 -41.32 -2.26 40.98
C LEU A 9 -40.23 -1.41 40.26
N LEU A 10 -38.98 -1.80 40.46
CA LEU A 10 -37.85 -1.22 39.70
C LEU A 10 -37.80 -1.90 38.33
N LEU A 11 -38.27 -1.25 37.28
CA LEU A 11 -38.11 -1.69 35.90
C LEU A 11 -36.65 -1.42 35.48
N LEU A 12 -35.86 -2.46 35.46
CA LEU A 12 -34.49 -2.46 34.92
C LEU A 12 -34.59 -2.51 33.37
N SER A 13 -34.50 -1.32 32.75
CA SER A 13 -34.37 -1.26 31.27
C SER A 13 -32.97 -1.69 30.87
N ILE A 14 -32.83 -2.94 30.42
CA ILE A 14 -31.64 -3.46 29.79
C ILE A 14 -31.58 -2.81 28.39
N SER A 15 -30.77 -1.77 28.25
CA SER A 15 -30.39 -1.24 26.95
C SER A 15 -29.51 -2.28 26.25
N LEU A 16 -30.09 -3.05 25.34
CA LEU A 16 -29.35 -3.88 24.38
C LEU A 16 -28.61 -2.93 23.44
N THR A 17 -27.38 -2.59 23.79
CA THR A 17 -26.44 -2.03 22.82
C THR A 17 -26.18 -3.11 21.79
N SER A 18 -26.89 -3.04 20.69
CA SER A 18 -26.60 -3.83 19.49
C SER A 18 -25.19 -3.44 19.07
N CYS A 19 -24.23 -4.34 19.26
CA CYS A 19 -22.91 -4.21 18.65
C CYS A 19 -23.14 -4.44 17.15
N ALA A 20 -23.43 -3.37 16.42
CA ALA A 20 -23.48 -3.41 14.95
C ALA A 20 -22.08 -3.84 14.52
N LYS A 21 -21.98 -4.90 13.69
CA LYS A 21 -20.74 -5.24 13.01
C LYS A 21 -20.26 -3.96 12.29
N PRO A 22 -18.95 -3.67 12.31
CA PRO A 22 -18.43 -2.55 11.55
C PRO A 22 -18.93 -2.67 10.11
N LYS A 23 -19.41 -1.56 9.54
CA LYS A 23 -19.89 -1.54 8.16
C LYS A 23 -18.70 -1.92 7.29
N GLN A 24 -18.87 -2.97 6.48
CA GLN A 24 -17.85 -3.39 5.53
C GLN A 24 -17.51 -2.20 4.63
N GLU A 25 -16.25 -1.82 4.60
CA GLU A 25 -15.76 -0.76 3.73
C GLU A 25 -15.36 -1.38 2.39
N THR A 26 -16.05 -0.98 1.34
CA THR A 26 -15.85 -1.47 -0.03
C THR A 26 -15.64 -0.30 -0.96
N GLY A 27 -14.92 -0.56 -2.04
CA GLY A 27 -14.58 0.44 -3.06
C GLY A 27 -13.15 0.95 -2.91
N LEU A 28 -12.45 1.08 -4.03
CA LEU A 28 -11.10 1.65 -4.10
C LEU A 28 -11.12 3.16 -4.28
N LEU A 29 -12.27 3.75 -4.63
CA LEU A 29 -12.45 5.17 -4.88
C LEU A 29 -13.28 5.82 -3.78
N TRP A 30 -12.76 6.90 -3.20
CA TRP A 30 -13.34 7.61 -2.06
C TRP A 30 -13.43 9.10 -2.31
N LYS A 31 -14.58 9.69 -2.02
CA LYS A 31 -14.82 11.13 -2.08
C LYS A 31 -14.51 11.78 -0.74
N ILE A 32 -13.69 12.81 -0.77
CA ILE A 32 -13.31 13.62 0.39
C ILE A 32 -14.01 14.98 0.28
N SER A 33 -14.77 15.37 1.29
CA SER A 33 -15.51 16.63 1.30
C SER A 33 -15.64 17.20 2.73
N GLY A 34 -16.25 18.36 2.86
CA GLY A 34 -16.37 19.02 4.16
C GLY A 34 -15.07 19.71 4.58
N ASN A 35 -14.92 19.97 5.88
CA ASN A 35 -13.74 20.63 6.48
C ASN A 35 -13.26 21.87 5.68
N LYS A 36 -14.21 22.71 5.21
CA LYS A 36 -13.98 23.94 4.43
C LYS A 36 -13.44 23.74 3.00
N LEU A 37 -13.41 22.53 2.46
CA LEU A 37 -13.13 22.34 1.05
C LEU A 37 -14.25 22.95 0.21
N GLU A 38 -13.91 23.80 -0.75
CA GLU A 38 -14.87 24.42 -1.68
C GLU A 38 -15.43 23.38 -2.67
N GLN A 39 -14.58 22.44 -3.09
CA GLN A 39 -14.92 21.33 -3.98
C GLN A 39 -14.34 20.02 -3.40
N PRO A 40 -14.96 18.87 -3.71
CA PRO A 40 -14.45 17.61 -3.23
C PRO A 40 -13.13 17.22 -3.88
N SER A 41 -12.28 16.52 -3.13
CA SER A 41 -11.15 15.75 -3.62
C SER A 41 -11.51 14.25 -3.63
N TYR A 42 -10.69 13.45 -4.27
CA TYR A 42 -10.90 12.00 -4.35
C TYR A 42 -9.62 11.25 -4.01
N LEU A 43 -9.77 10.15 -3.28
CA LEU A 43 -8.69 9.24 -2.90
C LEU A 43 -8.92 7.90 -3.59
N PHE A 44 -7.92 7.40 -4.28
CA PHE A 44 -7.97 6.15 -5.01
C PHE A 44 -6.82 5.22 -4.59
N GLY A 45 -7.16 3.97 -4.28
CA GLY A 45 -6.20 2.91 -3.93
C GLY A 45 -5.65 2.22 -5.16
N THR A 46 -4.38 2.47 -5.50
CA THR A 46 -3.69 1.86 -6.64
C THR A 46 -3.07 0.51 -6.30
N HIS A 47 -2.71 -0.23 -7.33
CA HIS A 47 -1.84 -1.40 -7.26
C HIS A 47 -0.89 -1.41 -8.46
N HIS A 48 0.42 -1.41 -8.21
CA HIS A 48 1.43 -1.19 -9.26
C HIS A 48 1.46 -2.24 -10.38
N LEU A 49 0.99 -3.47 -10.09
CA LEU A 49 1.11 -4.61 -11.01
C LEU A 49 -0.23 -5.03 -11.62
N VAL A 50 -1.35 -4.44 -11.19
CA VAL A 50 -2.66 -4.75 -11.75
C VAL A 50 -2.83 -4.04 -13.09
N PRO A 51 -3.31 -4.75 -14.15
CA PRO A 51 -3.53 -4.17 -15.47
C PRO A 51 -4.46 -2.96 -15.45
N LEU A 52 -4.19 -1.97 -16.32
CA LEU A 52 -5.00 -0.74 -16.42
C LEU A 52 -6.44 -1.01 -16.83
N SER A 53 -6.71 -2.10 -17.57
CA SER A 53 -8.09 -2.53 -17.91
C SER A 53 -8.97 -2.74 -16.67
N PHE A 54 -8.39 -3.01 -15.50
CA PHE A 54 -9.16 -3.11 -14.26
C PHE A 54 -9.82 -1.78 -13.87
N LEU A 55 -9.26 -0.63 -14.26
CA LEU A 55 -9.83 0.69 -13.97
C LEU A 55 -11.24 0.85 -14.52
N ASP A 56 -11.58 0.18 -15.62
CA ASP A 56 -12.92 0.18 -16.22
C ASP A 56 -14.00 -0.40 -15.28
N SER A 57 -13.57 -1.22 -14.31
CA SER A 57 -14.47 -1.81 -13.30
C SER A 57 -14.75 -0.89 -12.10
N ILE A 58 -14.07 0.25 -12.00
CA ILE A 58 -14.20 1.18 -10.86
C ILE A 58 -15.25 2.23 -11.21
N ALA A 59 -16.41 2.11 -10.59
CA ALA A 59 -17.52 3.05 -10.85
C ALA A 59 -17.15 4.48 -10.47
N GLY A 60 -17.48 5.43 -11.32
CA GLY A 60 -17.27 6.85 -11.10
C GLY A 60 -15.81 7.32 -11.18
N LEU A 61 -14.85 6.45 -11.52
CA LEU A 61 -13.42 6.79 -11.53
C LEU A 61 -13.11 7.93 -12.50
N ASP A 62 -13.55 7.84 -13.74
CA ASP A 62 -13.32 8.88 -14.75
C ASP A 62 -13.94 10.21 -14.33
N GLN A 63 -15.18 10.18 -13.79
CA GLN A 63 -15.85 11.38 -13.32
C GLN A 63 -15.10 12.03 -12.15
N ALA A 64 -14.62 11.21 -11.22
CA ALA A 64 -13.83 11.68 -10.08
C ALA A 64 -12.50 12.31 -10.55
N PHE A 65 -11.78 11.63 -11.43
CA PHE A 65 -10.55 12.14 -12.00
C PHE A 65 -10.76 13.43 -12.78
N MET A 66 -11.83 13.51 -13.62
CA MET A 66 -12.15 14.70 -14.42
C MET A 66 -12.63 15.88 -13.56
N ALA A 67 -13.20 15.65 -12.39
CA ALA A 67 -13.69 16.68 -11.47
C ALA A 67 -12.56 17.38 -10.68
N THR A 68 -11.30 16.94 -10.82
CA THR A 68 -10.15 17.48 -10.08
C THR A 68 -9.24 18.35 -10.95
N GLU A 69 -8.42 19.18 -10.32
CA GLU A 69 -7.53 20.12 -11.00
C GLU A 69 -6.04 19.77 -10.85
N GLN A 70 -5.71 18.85 -9.95
CA GLN A 70 -4.36 18.33 -9.74
C GLN A 70 -4.40 16.84 -9.39
N THR A 71 -3.27 16.15 -9.62
CA THR A 71 -3.08 14.75 -9.21
C THR A 71 -1.94 14.68 -8.20
N ILE A 72 -2.19 13.96 -7.11
CA ILE A 72 -1.22 13.75 -6.02
C ILE A 72 -0.93 12.26 -5.98
N GLY A 73 0.34 11.89 -6.13
CA GLY A 73 0.83 10.51 -5.95
C GLY A 73 1.71 10.40 -4.71
N GLU A 74 2.21 9.21 -4.45
CA GLU A 74 3.27 9.01 -3.45
C GLU A 74 4.50 9.81 -3.85
N LEU A 75 4.98 9.63 -5.07
CA LEU A 75 6.05 10.43 -5.69
C LEU A 75 5.51 11.31 -6.81
N ASP A 76 6.18 12.41 -7.10
CA ASP A 76 5.99 13.14 -8.35
C ASP A 76 6.84 12.51 -9.46
N MET A 77 6.18 11.87 -10.42
CA MET A 77 6.81 11.12 -11.51
C MET A 77 7.13 11.99 -12.74
N ASN A 78 7.29 13.30 -12.59
CA ASN A 78 7.63 14.18 -13.69
C ASN A 78 8.99 13.86 -14.34
N ASN A 79 9.95 13.35 -13.56
CA ASN A 79 11.30 13.01 -13.97
C ASN A 79 11.60 11.53 -13.77
N LEU A 80 10.79 10.63 -14.35
CA LEU A 80 10.92 9.19 -14.20
C LEU A 80 12.34 8.64 -14.43
N GLY A 81 13.07 9.18 -15.42
CA GLY A 81 14.43 8.73 -15.70
C GLY A 81 15.43 9.07 -14.59
N GLU A 82 15.29 10.22 -13.97
CA GLU A 82 16.11 10.66 -12.85
C GLU A 82 15.78 9.84 -11.61
N LEU A 83 14.49 9.66 -11.31
CA LEU A 83 13.97 8.79 -10.26
C LEU A 83 14.49 7.35 -10.38
N GLN A 84 14.40 6.75 -11.57
CA GLN A 84 14.88 5.38 -11.80
C GLN A 84 16.39 5.25 -11.61
N MET A 85 17.15 6.26 -12.02
CA MET A 85 18.61 6.28 -11.83
C MET A 85 18.96 6.34 -10.34
N GLU A 86 18.30 7.21 -9.58
CA GLU A 86 18.50 7.36 -8.15
C GLU A 86 18.16 6.07 -7.39
N LEU A 87 16.98 5.48 -7.66
CA LEU A 87 16.58 4.18 -7.10
C LEU A 87 17.58 3.07 -7.46
N MET A 88 18.10 3.06 -8.69
CA MET A 88 19.08 2.06 -9.12
C MET A 88 20.39 2.21 -8.35
N MET A 89 20.89 3.43 -8.18
CA MET A 89 22.15 3.68 -7.45
C MET A 89 22.02 3.31 -5.99
N GLU A 90 20.92 3.66 -5.35
CA GLU A 90 20.67 3.39 -3.94
C GLU A 90 20.28 1.92 -3.67
N SER A 91 19.90 1.17 -4.70
CA SER A 91 19.69 -0.28 -4.57
C SER A 91 20.96 -1.11 -4.58
N LEU A 92 22.13 -0.48 -4.77
CA LEU A 92 23.42 -1.18 -4.74
C LEU A 92 23.91 -1.40 -3.31
N MET A 93 24.62 -2.53 -3.09
CA MET A 93 25.26 -2.80 -1.82
C MET A 93 26.36 -1.79 -1.51
N PRO A 94 26.60 -1.51 -0.23
CA PRO A 94 27.78 -0.75 0.21
C PRO A 94 29.08 -1.36 -0.31
N GLU A 95 30.09 -0.51 -0.53
CA GLU A 95 31.40 -0.97 -0.98
C GLU A 95 32.02 -1.95 0.03
N GLY A 96 32.42 -3.11 -0.45
CA GLY A 96 33.05 -4.17 0.35
C GLY A 96 32.07 -5.21 0.87
N GLU A 97 30.78 -4.99 0.79
CA GLU A 97 29.76 -5.98 1.13
C GLU A 97 29.51 -6.96 -0.02
N SER A 98 29.26 -8.21 0.32
CA SER A 98 28.98 -9.26 -0.67
C SER A 98 28.00 -10.30 -0.11
N TYR A 99 27.37 -11.05 -1.00
CA TYR A 99 26.53 -12.19 -0.59
C TYR A 99 27.32 -13.31 0.09
N ASP A 100 28.65 -13.38 -0.13
CA ASP A 100 29.52 -14.33 0.56
C ASP A 100 29.64 -14.02 2.04
N ASP A 101 29.53 -12.74 2.41
CA ASP A 101 29.58 -12.28 3.81
C ASP A 101 28.21 -12.37 4.49
N LEU A 102 27.13 -12.22 3.72
CA LEU A 102 25.75 -12.16 4.22
C LEU A 102 25.07 -13.52 4.33
N MET A 103 25.52 -14.54 3.59
CA MET A 103 24.85 -15.83 3.48
C MET A 103 25.84 -16.99 3.45
N ASN A 104 25.42 -18.14 3.98
CA ASN A 104 26.16 -19.39 3.77
C ASN A 104 26.03 -19.88 2.32
N GLU A 105 26.84 -20.88 1.94
CA GLU A 105 26.89 -21.41 0.58
C GLU A 105 25.56 -22.00 0.10
N ASP A 106 24.84 -22.72 0.98
CA ASP A 106 23.56 -23.34 0.64
C ASP A 106 22.50 -22.28 0.32
N ASP A 107 22.44 -21.20 1.10
CA ASP A 107 21.49 -20.10 0.90
C ASP A 107 21.83 -19.29 -0.37
N ARG A 108 23.11 -19.08 -0.68
CA ARG A 108 23.53 -18.45 -1.93
C ARG A 108 23.16 -19.29 -3.17
N ASN A 109 23.37 -20.60 -3.08
CA ASN A 109 22.99 -21.51 -4.15
C ASN A 109 21.47 -21.51 -4.36
N LEU A 110 20.69 -21.52 -3.28
CA LEU A 110 19.23 -21.43 -3.34
C LEU A 110 18.76 -20.11 -3.96
N LEU A 111 19.38 -18.98 -3.60
CA LEU A 111 19.11 -17.67 -4.19
C LEU A 111 19.43 -17.66 -5.69
N ASP A 112 20.60 -18.19 -6.08
CA ASP A 112 21.03 -18.27 -7.47
C ASP A 112 20.08 -19.11 -8.33
N GLU A 113 19.67 -20.28 -7.84
CA GLU A 113 18.69 -21.15 -8.51
C GLU A 113 17.30 -20.48 -8.64
N THR A 114 16.86 -19.81 -7.58
CA THR A 114 15.58 -19.07 -7.57
C THR A 114 15.60 -17.91 -8.57
N LEU A 115 16.68 -17.14 -8.63
CA LEU A 115 16.84 -16.08 -9.61
C LEU A 115 16.82 -16.64 -11.04
N LYS A 116 17.51 -17.75 -11.32
CA LYS A 116 17.47 -18.43 -12.62
C LYS A 116 16.05 -18.88 -12.99
N GLU A 117 15.30 -19.43 -12.03
CA GLU A 117 13.92 -19.88 -12.26
C GLU A 117 12.95 -18.73 -12.56
N TYR A 118 13.03 -17.62 -11.82
CA TYR A 118 12.05 -16.55 -11.89
C TYR A 118 12.45 -15.41 -12.83
N VAL A 119 13.76 -15.14 -12.96
CA VAL A 119 14.31 -14.00 -13.72
C VAL A 119 15.04 -14.45 -14.98
N GLY A 120 15.48 -15.72 -15.04
CA GLY A 120 16.21 -16.30 -16.17
C GLY A 120 17.72 -16.13 -16.09
N VAL A 121 18.24 -15.41 -15.07
CA VAL A 121 19.68 -15.19 -14.85
C VAL A 121 20.00 -15.33 -13.36
N GLY A 122 21.22 -15.74 -13.04
CA GLY A 122 21.61 -16.05 -11.67
C GLY A 122 22.21 -14.86 -10.91
N LEU A 123 22.63 -15.13 -9.67
CA LEU A 123 23.15 -14.15 -8.73
C LEU A 123 24.35 -13.34 -9.26
N ASN A 124 25.17 -13.92 -10.13
CA ASN A 124 26.31 -13.22 -10.72
C ASN A 124 25.95 -11.92 -11.45
N GLN A 125 24.73 -11.80 -11.99
CA GLN A 125 24.24 -10.58 -12.63
C GLN A 125 23.69 -9.55 -11.63
N PHE A 126 23.33 -10.00 -10.43
CA PHE A 126 22.68 -9.18 -9.40
C PHE A 126 23.50 -9.04 -8.11
N GLY A 127 24.73 -9.58 -8.08
CA GLY A 127 25.54 -9.67 -6.87
C GLY A 127 25.96 -8.34 -6.23
N GLN A 128 25.70 -7.23 -6.91
CA GLN A 128 25.89 -5.88 -6.37
C GLN A 128 24.61 -5.23 -5.86
N MET A 129 23.46 -5.90 -6.00
CA MET A 129 22.17 -5.36 -5.52
C MET A 129 21.93 -5.73 -4.07
N LYS A 130 21.33 -4.81 -3.31
CA LYS A 130 20.87 -5.06 -1.93
C LYS A 130 19.87 -6.23 -1.90
N PRO A 131 19.86 -7.04 -0.84
CA PRO A 131 18.90 -8.14 -0.70
C PRO A 131 17.43 -7.68 -0.75
N ALA A 132 17.11 -6.50 -0.24
CA ALA A 132 15.76 -5.92 -0.33
C ALA A 132 15.34 -5.69 -1.79
N MET A 133 16.24 -5.26 -2.66
CA MET A 133 15.94 -5.10 -4.09
C MET A 133 15.68 -6.45 -4.77
N LEU A 134 16.47 -7.48 -4.44
CA LEU A 134 16.22 -8.83 -4.97
C LEU A 134 14.91 -9.42 -4.45
N ASN A 135 14.55 -9.13 -3.19
CA ASN A 135 13.26 -9.55 -2.63
C ASN A 135 12.08 -8.90 -3.38
N THR A 136 12.19 -7.61 -3.66
CA THR A 136 11.21 -6.88 -4.48
C THR A 136 11.12 -7.45 -5.90
N LEU A 137 12.26 -7.67 -6.57
CA LEU A 137 12.32 -8.26 -7.91
C LEU A 137 11.65 -9.64 -7.95
N LEU A 138 11.98 -10.52 -7.00
CA LEU A 138 11.38 -11.86 -6.92
C LEU A 138 9.88 -11.81 -6.64
N SER A 139 9.42 -10.88 -5.82
CA SER A 139 7.99 -10.67 -5.54
C SER A 139 7.24 -10.22 -6.80
N VAL A 140 7.79 -9.30 -7.58
CA VAL A 140 7.23 -8.86 -8.87
C VAL A 140 7.19 -10.02 -9.87
N MET A 141 8.27 -10.80 -9.98
CA MET A 141 8.33 -11.93 -10.91
C MET A 141 7.40 -13.08 -10.48
N MET A 142 7.24 -13.30 -9.19
CA MET A 142 6.25 -14.23 -8.64
C MET A 142 4.82 -13.79 -8.99
N TYR A 143 4.50 -12.51 -8.80
CA TYR A 143 3.22 -11.94 -9.20
C TYR A 143 2.95 -12.17 -10.70
N LYS A 144 3.88 -11.80 -11.59
CA LYS A 144 3.74 -11.98 -13.04
C LYS A 144 3.55 -13.44 -13.44
N LYS A 145 4.18 -14.38 -12.73
CA LYS A 145 4.00 -15.82 -12.96
C LYS A 145 2.64 -16.32 -12.50
N MET A 146 2.08 -15.77 -11.42
CA MET A 146 0.75 -16.11 -10.89
C MET A 146 -0.40 -15.44 -11.67
N TYR A 147 -0.20 -14.22 -12.11
CA TYR A 147 -1.18 -13.38 -12.79
C TYR A 147 -0.62 -12.88 -14.13
N PRO A 148 -0.46 -13.81 -15.12
CA PRO A 148 0.06 -13.42 -16.41
C PRO A 148 -0.91 -12.46 -17.09
N SER A 149 -0.37 -11.39 -17.66
CA SER A 149 -1.11 -10.40 -18.44
C SER A 149 -0.34 -10.08 -19.70
N ASP A 150 -1.04 -9.93 -20.80
CA ASP A 150 -0.49 -9.45 -22.07
C ASP A 150 -0.46 -7.91 -22.13
N GLU A 151 -1.00 -7.23 -21.11
CA GLU A 151 -0.92 -5.78 -20.99
C GLU A 151 0.48 -5.39 -20.48
N GLU A 152 1.28 -4.84 -21.39
CA GLU A 152 2.50 -4.14 -21.05
C GLU A 152 2.20 -2.64 -21.01
N GLY A 153 2.63 -1.94 -19.96
CA GLY A 153 2.35 -0.51 -19.88
C GLY A 153 2.72 0.12 -18.54
N LEU A 154 2.12 1.25 -18.33
CA LEU A 154 2.29 2.05 -17.13
C LEU A 154 1.62 1.37 -15.93
N SER A 155 2.15 1.57 -14.74
CA SER A 155 1.42 1.33 -13.49
C SER A 155 0.22 2.28 -13.39
N MET A 156 -0.74 2.00 -12.50
CA MET A 156 -1.86 2.91 -12.25
C MET A 156 -1.38 4.29 -11.79
N ASP A 157 -0.33 4.33 -10.98
CA ASP A 157 0.28 5.56 -10.46
C ASP A 157 0.88 6.42 -11.58
N GLU A 158 1.63 5.79 -12.48
CA GLU A 158 2.19 6.45 -13.67
C GLU A 158 1.07 6.92 -14.62
N TYR A 159 0.04 6.09 -14.81
CA TYR A 159 -1.09 6.39 -15.68
C TYR A 159 -1.81 7.67 -15.25
N PHE A 160 -2.24 7.78 -13.98
CA PHE A 160 -2.96 8.97 -13.51
C PHE A 160 -2.12 10.23 -13.59
N GLN A 161 -0.83 10.15 -13.28
CA GLN A 161 0.05 11.31 -13.39
C GLN A 161 0.30 11.69 -14.85
N LYS A 162 0.49 10.71 -15.76
CA LYS A 162 0.60 10.97 -17.19
C LYS A 162 -0.67 11.61 -17.73
N GLU A 163 -1.84 11.05 -17.42
CA GLU A 163 -3.13 11.60 -17.83
C GLU A 163 -3.37 13.03 -17.31
N ALA A 164 -2.90 13.34 -16.11
CA ALA A 164 -2.94 14.71 -15.57
C ALA A 164 -2.06 15.65 -16.38
N ARG A 165 -0.80 15.27 -16.66
CA ARG A 165 0.14 16.08 -17.46
C ARG A 165 -0.36 16.31 -18.89
N ASP A 166 -0.89 15.29 -19.53
CA ASP A 166 -1.45 15.38 -20.88
C ASP A 166 -2.62 16.38 -20.96
N ARG A 167 -3.27 16.64 -19.83
CA ARG A 167 -4.34 17.65 -19.65
C ARG A 167 -3.84 18.97 -19.06
N TYR A 168 -2.53 19.19 -18.99
CA TYR A 168 -1.90 20.37 -18.39
C TYR A 168 -2.29 20.61 -16.92
N ARG A 169 -2.59 19.52 -16.18
CA ARG A 169 -2.83 19.59 -14.75
C ARG A 169 -1.53 19.35 -13.97
N GLN A 170 -1.47 19.94 -12.79
CA GLN A 170 -0.32 19.78 -11.89
C GLN A 170 -0.27 18.36 -11.33
N THR A 171 0.94 17.80 -11.25
CA THR A 171 1.24 16.60 -10.45
C THR A 171 2.08 16.98 -9.25
N LEU A 172 1.91 16.26 -8.14
CA LEU A 172 2.60 16.48 -6.88
C LEU A 172 2.90 15.13 -6.21
N GLY A 173 4.00 15.08 -5.45
CA GLY A 173 4.35 13.96 -4.58
C GLY A 173 4.06 14.26 -3.11
N LEU A 174 3.63 13.24 -2.38
CA LEU A 174 3.47 13.29 -0.93
C LEU A 174 4.79 13.12 -0.20
N GLU A 175 5.75 12.47 -0.83
CA GLU A 175 7.09 12.23 -0.31
C GLU A 175 8.14 12.49 -1.39
N SER A 176 9.39 12.56 -0.97
CA SER A 176 10.53 12.63 -1.87
C SER A 176 11.01 11.23 -2.28
N VAL A 177 11.81 11.17 -3.34
CA VAL A 177 12.49 9.94 -3.76
C VAL A 177 13.34 9.38 -2.62
N GLN A 178 14.03 10.25 -1.87
CA GLN A 178 14.86 9.85 -0.75
C GLN A 178 14.04 9.22 0.38
N ASP A 179 12.84 9.75 0.69
CA ASP A 179 11.95 9.14 1.69
C ASP A 179 11.59 7.69 1.30
N GLN A 180 11.30 7.43 0.01
CA GLN A 180 11.00 6.07 -0.47
C GLN A 180 12.22 5.15 -0.45
N ILE A 181 13.39 5.65 -0.85
CA ILE A 181 14.67 4.93 -0.80
C ILE A 181 14.98 4.51 0.64
N ASP A 182 14.83 5.42 1.58
CA ASP A 182 15.09 5.16 3.00
C ASP A 182 14.17 4.06 3.53
N VAL A 183 12.89 4.06 3.14
CA VAL A 183 11.94 3.01 3.51
C VAL A 183 12.27 1.67 2.85
N LEU A 184 12.57 1.65 1.56
CA LEU A 184 12.75 0.41 0.79
C LEU A 184 14.13 -0.24 1.01
N PHE A 185 15.17 0.56 1.21
CA PHE A 185 16.56 0.08 1.20
C PHE A 185 17.38 0.53 2.42
N GLY A 186 16.89 1.47 3.22
CA GLY A 186 17.60 2.06 4.36
C GLY A 186 17.03 1.71 5.73
N SER A 187 15.78 1.29 5.82
CA SER A 187 15.09 1.05 7.09
C SER A 187 15.64 -0.16 7.86
N GLN A 188 16.31 -1.10 7.18
CA GLN A 188 16.83 -2.32 7.78
C GLN A 188 18.32 -2.49 7.52
N PRO A 189 19.09 -3.02 8.51
CA PRO A 189 20.46 -3.46 8.27
C PRO A 189 20.52 -4.49 7.13
N ILE A 190 21.65 -4.53 6.40
CA ILE A 190 21.77 -5.38 5.22
C ILE A 190 21.68 -6.87 5.56
N GLU A 191 22.12 -7.26 6.75
CA GLU A 191 21.99 -8.62 7.27
C GLU A 191 20.52 -9.01 7.43
N ARG A 192 19.68 -8.10 7.98
CA ARG A 192 18.25 -8.34 8.13
C ARG A 192 17.55 -8.44 6.78
N GLN A 193 17.97 -7.63 5.80
CA GLN A 193 17.47 -7.73 4.42
C GLN A 193 17.80 -9.10 3.82
N ALA A 194 19.01 -9.61 4.05
CA ALA A 194 19.45 -10.92 3.59
C ALA A 194 18.67 -12.06 4.26
N GLU A 195 18.45 -12.00 5.57
CA GLU A 195 17.60 -12.94 6.30
C GLU A 195 16.17 -12.97 5.74
N SER A 196 15.57 -11.80 5.50
CA SER A 196 14.23 -11.66 4.97
C SER A 196 14.12 -12.26 3.56
N LEU A 197 15.09 -11.98 2.69
CA LEU A 197 15.16 -12.53 1.33
C LEU A 197 15.20 -14.07 1.36
N ILE A 198 16.10 -14.65 2.14
CA ILE A 198 16.22 -16.11 2.23
C ILE A 198 14.99 -16.75 2.89
N CYS A 199 14.43 -16.09 3.90
CA CYS A 199 13.17 -16.55 4.49
C CYS A 199 12.07 -16.60 3.43
N THR A 200 11.89 -15.51 2.65
CA THR A 200 10.90 -15.44 1.57
C THR A 200 11.11 -16.57 0.54
N ILE A 201 12.35 -16.81 0.12
CA ILE A 201 12.66 -17.87 -0.87
C ILE A 201 12.33 -19.25 -0.32
N LYS A 202 12.72 -19.55 0.92
CA LYS A 202 12.43 -20.84 1.57
C LYS A 202 10.92 -21.08 1.79
N ASN A 203 10.12 -20.01 1.80
CA ASN A 203 8.69 -20.06 2.11
C ASN A 203 7.82 -19.45 1.00
N MET A 204 8.22 -19.57 -0.28
CA MET A 204 7.51 -18.98 -1.41
C MET A 204 6.03 -19.40 -1.50
N ASP A 205 5.69 -20.62 -1.10
CA ASP A 205 4.29 -21.07 -1.13
C ASP A 205 3.42 -20.32 -0.12
N TYR A 206 3.98 -19.92 1.03
CA TYR A 206 3.28 -19.01 1.95
C TYR A 206 3.11 -17.64 1.31
N GLY A 207 4.17 -17.07 0.74
CA GLY A 207 4.13 -15.78 0.04
C GLY A 207 3.09 -15.76 -1.09
N LYS A 208 3.02 -16.83 -1.91
CA LYS A 208 2.00 -16.97 -2.98
C LYS A 208 0.58 -16.94 -2.42
N LYS A 209 0.33 -17.63 -1.30
CA LYS A 209 -1.01 -17.62 -0.65
C LYS A 209 -1.39 -16.23 -0.16
N GLN A 210 -0.46 -15.50 0.46
CA GLN A 210 -0.73 -14.14 0.94
C GLN A 210 -0.98 -13.19 -0.25
N MET A 211 -0.19 -13.30 -1.31
CA MET A 211 -0.42 -12.55 -2.55
C MET A 211 -1.80 -12.85 -3.15
N ASP A 212 -2.22 -14.11 -3.21
CA ASP A 212 -3.53 -14.50 -3.74
C ASP A 212 -4.68 -13.95 -2.89
N ARG A 213 -4.55 -13.97 -1.55
CA ARG A 213 -5.52 -13.35 -0.63
C ARG A 213 -5.63 -11.84 -0.87
N LEU A 214 -4.49 -11.14 -0.98
CA LEU A 214 -4.47 -9.71 -1.25
C LEU A 214 -5.11 -9.39 -2.60
N MET A 215 -4.75 -10.12 -3.65
CA MET A 215 -5.29 -9.90 -4.99
C MET A 215 -6.79 -10.19 -5.06
N THR A 216 -7.26 -11.24 -4.36
CA THR A 216 -8.68 -11.53 -4.25
C THR A 216 -9.44 -10.38 -3.60
N ALA A 217 -8.94 -9.83 -2.50
CA ALA A 217 -9.53 -8.68 -1.82
C ALA A 217 -9.47 -7.41 -2.69
N TYR A 218 -8.36 -7.17 -3.38
CA TYR A 218 -8.20 -6.01 -4.26
C TYR A 218 -9.19 -6.03 -5.45
N TYR A 219 -9.28 -7.16 -6.18
CA TYR A 219 -10.22 -7.30 -7.29
C TYR A 219 -11.69 -7.25 -6.83
N ALA A 220 -11.97 -7.68 -5.61
CA ALA A 220 -13.29 -7.51 -4.99
C ALA A 220 -13.52 -6.09 -4.43
N GLN A 221 -12.51 -5.21 -4.47
CA GLN A 221 -12.52 -3.88 -3.86
C GLN A 221 -12.89 -3.91 -2.37
N ASP A 222 -12.51 -4.97 -1.67
CA ASP A 222 -12.83 -5.22 -0.26
C ASP A 222 -11.73 -4.67 0.66
N LEU A 223 -11.86 -3.39 1.05
CA LEU A 223 -10.90 -2.75 1.94
C LEU A 223 -10.87 -3.39 3.34
N THR A 224 -11.99 -3.94 3.79
CA THR A 224 -12.04 -4.63 5.09
C THR A 224 -11.15 -5.87 5.05
N ALA A 225 -11.28 -6.70 4.01
CA ALA A 225 -10.43 -7.89 3.85
C ALA A 225 -8.94 -7.52 3.67
N MET A 226 -8.64 -6.40 2.96
CA MET A 226 -7.26 -5.90 2.84
C MET A 226 -6.71 -5.43 4.19
N ALA A 227 -7.51 -4.73 5.01
CA ALA A 227 -7.12 -4.30 6.35
C ALA A 227 -6.86 -5.51 7.26
N GLU A 228 -7.79 -6.46 7.29
CA GLU A 228 -7.64 -7.69 8.07
C GLU A 228 -6.36 -8.45 7.69
N LEU A 229 -6.06 -8.55 6.39
CA LEU A 229 -4.84 -9.19 5.91
C LEU A 229 -3.57 -8.43 6.32
N TYR A 230 -3.59 -7.11 6.26
CA TYR A 230 -2.45 -6.27 6.62
C TYR A 230 -2.16 -6.29 8.12
N GLU A 231 -3.22 -6.30 8.94
CA GLU A 231 -3.14 -6.29 10.41
C GLU A 231 -2.98 -7.69 11.00
N GLU A 232 -3.12 -8.76 10.18
CA GLU A 232 -3.10 -10.14 10.64
C GLU A 232 -1.76 -10.48 11.32
N ASP A 233 -1.85 -10.90 12.58
CA ASP A 233 -0.73 -11.54 13.29
C ASP A 233 -0.85 -13.05 13.13
N ASP A 234 -0.45 -13.59 11.97
CA ASP A 234 -0.49 -15.02 11.69
C ASP A 234 0.65 -15.74 12.43
N PRO A 235 0.34 -16.55 13.46
CA PRO A 235 1.38 -17.29 14.19
C PRO A 235 2.11 -18.34 13.32
N ASN A 236 1.59 -18.64 12.13
CA ASN A 236 2.22 -19.54 11.17
C ASN A 236 3.02 -18.79 10.10
N ASN A 237 3.12 -17.46 10.19
CA ASN A 237 3.97 -16.71 9.29
C ASN A 237 5.44 -17.09 9.53
N PRO A 238 6.11 -17.75 8.56
CA PRO A 238 7.49 -18.17 8.74
C PRO A 238 8.47 -17.00 8.68
N CYS A 239 8.05 -15.85 8.14
CA CYS A 239 8.89 -14.67 7.88
C CYS A 239 8.21 -13.41 8.41
N PRO A 240 7.97 -13.31 9.74
CA PRO A 240 7.25 -12.16 10.27
C PRO A 240 8.08 -10.88 10.15
N SER A 241 7.40 -9.80 9.75
CA SER A 241 7.92 -8.45 9.90
C SER A 241 7.75 -7.99 11.34
N THR A 242 8.66 -7.15 11.83
CA THR A 242 8.47 -6.47 13.12
C THR A 242 7.41 -5.38 12.97
N GLU A 243 6.87 -4.89 14.09
CA GLU A 243 5.93 -3.75 14.08
C GLU A 243 6.62 -2.49 13.49
N ASP A 244 7.87 -2.24 13.85
CA ASP A 244 8.64 -1.11 13.31
C ASP A 244 8.78 -1.21 11.78
N GLU A 245 9.06 -2.41 11.24
CA GLU A 245 9.13 -2.65 9.79
C GLU A 245 7.78 -2.37 9.08
N LYS A 246 6.66 -2.76 9.71
CA LYS A 246 5.31 -2.46 9.19
C LYS A 246 4.99 -0.97 9.28
N ASP A 247 5.29 -0.35 10.42
CA ASP A 247 5.04 1.07 10.67
C ASP A 247 5.80 1.96 9.66
N GLU A 248 7.06 1.64 9.35
CA GLU A 248 7.85 2.39 8.35
C GLU A 248 7.25 2.27 6.94
N LEU A 249 6.72 1.13 6.56
CA LEU A 249 6.13 0.94 5.23
C LEU A 249 4.81 1.69 5.03
N ASN A 250 4.04 1.94 6.08
CA ASN A 250 2.68 2.46 5.96
C ASN A 250 2.37 3.60 6.94
N LYS A 251 2.28 3.32 8.23
CA LYS A 251 1.79 4.25 9.26
C LYS A 251 2.59 5.54 9.31
N ASN A 252 3.93 5.45 9.37
CA ASN A 252 4.81 6.63 9.45
C ASN A 252 4.75 7.48 8.18
N ARG A 253 4.59 6.84 7.02
CA ARG A 253 4.38 7.53 5.74
C ARG A 253 3.02 8.24 5.73
N ASN A 254 1.95 7.56 6.12
CA ASN A 254 0.62 8.17 6.23
C ASN A 254 0.60 9.37 7.18
N GLU A 255 1.33 9.32 8.30
CA GLU A 255 1.49 10.45 9.21
C GLU A 255 2.12 11.66 8.54
N LYS A 256 3.27 11.47 7.90
CA LYS A 256 3.97 12.52 7.14
C LYS A 256 3.11 13.08 5.99
N TRP A 257 2.35 12.23 5.30
CA TRP A 257 1.46 12.65 4.22
C TRP A 257 0.29 13.50 4.72
N MET A 258 -0.27 13.16 5.89
CA MET A 258 -1.34 13.95 6.52
C MET A 258 -0.90 15.36 6.93
N GLU A 259 0.38 15.62 7.12
CA GLU A 259 0.89 16.99 7.33
C GLU A 259 0.73 17.87 6.10
N LYS A 260 0.69 17.29 4.88
CA LYS A 260 0.65 17.99 3.60
C LYS A 260 -0.72 17.96 2.92
N LEU A 261 -1.41 16.83 2.98
CA LEU A 261 -2.67 16.59 2.24
C LEU A 261 -3.75 17.65 2.50
N PRO A 262 -4.03 18.08 3.76
CA PRO A 262 -5.04 19.09 4.02
C PRO A 262 -4.79 20.41 3.29
N GLU A 263 -3.54 20.88 3.29
CA GLU A 263 -3.15 22.11 2.59
C GLU A 263 -3.26 21.95 1.07
N MET A 264 -2.80 20.82 0.52
CA MET A 264 -2.89 20.54 -0.92
C MET A 264 -4.33 20.54 -1.41
N MET A 265 -5.23 19.83 -0.71
CA MET A 265 -6.67 19.75 -1.03
C MET A 265 -7.39 21.09 -0.88
N SER A 266 -6.95 21.94 0.07
CA SER A 266 -7.54 23.26 0.26
C SER A 266 -7.21 24.24 -0.88
N LYS A 267 -6.08 24.03 -1.58
CA LYS A 267 -5.65 24.85 -2.70
C LYS A 267 -6.37 24.51 -3.99
N LYS A 268 -6.57 23.22 -4.26
CA LYS A 268 -7.22 22.72 -5.47
C LYS A 268 -7.90 21.37 -5.21
N PRO A 269 -9.05 21.09 -5.84
CA PRO A 269 -9.64 19.75 -5.81
C PRO A 269 -8.65 18.75 -6.40
N SER A 270 -8.36 17.69 -5.66
CA SER A 270 -7.24 16.79 -5.90
C SER A 270 -7.71 15.36 -6.17
N PHE A 271 -7.10 14.70 -7.15
CA PHE A 271 -7.14 13.26 -7.31
C PHE A 271 -5.89 12.68 -6.66
N ILE A 272 -6.07 11.94 -5.57
CA ILE A 272 -4.99 11.37 -4.75
C ILE A 272 -4.91 9.89 -5.07
N ALA A 273 -3.83 9.45 -5.71
CA ALA A 273 -3.60 8.07 -6.13
C ALA A 273 -2.39 7.52 -5.36
N VAL A 274 -2.64 6.58 -4.46
CA VAL A 274 -1.62 5.94 -3.61
C VAL A 274 -1.91 4.45 -3.46
N GLY A 275 -0.92 3.65 -3.08
CA GLY A 275 -1.09 2.21 -2.88
C GLY A 275 -2.26 1.89 -1.95
N CYS A 276 -3.06 0.89 -2.32
CA CYS A 276 -4.34 0.57 -1.65
C CYS A 276 -4.19 0.28 -0.14
N LEU A 277 -3.05 -0.25 0.30
CA LEU A 277 -2.80 -0.52 1.71
C LEU A 277 -2.62 0.76 2.54
N HIS A 278 -2.34 1.91 1.93
CA HIS A 278 -2.34 3.20 2.60
C HIS A 278 -3.74 3.71 2.96
N LEU A 279 -4.80 3.13 2.40
CA LEU A 279 -6.17 3.52 2.65
C LEU A 279 -6.75 2.90 3.91
N VAL A 280 -6.30 1.67 4.25
CA VAL A 280 -6.97 0.73 5.16
C VAL A 280 -6.46 0.80 6.61
N GLY A 281 -7.26 0.24 7.53
CA GLY A 281 -6.92 0.12 8.94
C GLY A 281 -7.06 1.43 9.73
N ASP A 282 -6.73 1.37 11.02
CA ASP A 282 -6.87 2.51 11.93
C ASP A 282 -5.93 3.68 11.59
N ASP A 283 -4.78 3.37 11.03
CA ASP A 283 -3.75 4.31 10.57
C ASP A 283 -3.84 4.62 9.07
N GLY A 284 -4.85 4.09 8.37
CA GLY A 284 -5.11 4.37 6.98
C GLY A 284 -5.60 5.80 6.72
N LEU A 285 -5.35 6.30 5.51
CA LEU A 285 -5.69 7.67 5.11
C LEU A 285 -7.19 7.96 5.24
N ILE A 286 -8.06 6.99 4.98
CA ILE A 286 -9.52 7.16 5.14
C ILE A 286 -9.85 7.55 6.57
N ASN A 287 -9.34 6.79 7.54
CA ASN A 287 -9.60 7.04 8.96
C ASN A 287 -8.89 8.28 9.49
N ARG A 288 -7.67 8.55 9.03
CA ARG A 288 -6.93 9.78 9.39
C ARG A 288 -7.65 11.04 8.90
N LEU A 289 -8.12 11.06 7.65
CA LEU A 289 -8.89 12.17 7.10
C LEU A 289 -10.22 12.37 7.86
N ARG A 290 -10.89 11.28 8.23
CA ARG A 290 -12.11 11.35 9.08
C ARG A 290 -11.81 11.95 10.46
N LYS A 291 -10.69 11.57 11.09
CA LYS A 291 -10.23 12.13 12.38
C LYS A 291 -9.95 13.63 12.27
N GLU A 292 -9.45 14.11 11.13
CA GLU A 292 -9.26 15.54 10.81
C GLU A 292 -10.57 16.30 10.50
N GLY A 293 -11.71 15.61 10.50
CA GLY A 293 -13.04 16.22 10.30
C GLY A 293 -13.51 16.28 8.85
N TYR A 294 -12.83 15.62 7.93
CA TYR A 294 -13.34 15.43 6.57
C TYR A 294 -14.47 14.39 6.54
N LYS A 295 -15.41 14.60 5.63
CA LYS A 295 -16.36 13.56 5.25
C LYS A 295 -15.74 12.72 4.15
N VAL A 296 -15.48 11.44 4.43
CA VAL A 296 -14.85 10.49 3.48
C VAL A 296 -15.80 9.34 3.24
N GLU A 297 -16.29 9.23 2.02
CA GLU A 297 -17.35 8.30 1.59
C GLU A 297 -16.88 7.53 0.37
N ALA A 298 -17.15 6.22 0.33
CA ALA A 298 -16.96 5.45 -0.89
C ALA A 298 -17.80 6.04 -2.02
N VAL A 299 -17.26 6.06 -3.23
CA VAL A 299 -18.04 6.38 -4.43
C VAL A 299 -18.79 5.11 -4.80
N ASP A 300 -20.12 5.16 -4.63
CA ASP A 300 -21.00 4.00 -4.86
C ASP A 300 -21.01 3.58 -6.33
N ASN A 301 -21.13 2.26 -6.54
CA ASN A 301 -21.35 1.62 -7.83
C ASN A 301 -22.76 1.90 -8.39
#